data_2c145f49f466ec362d321a54fc8f2e8e
#
_entry.id   2c145f49f466ec362d321a54fc8f2e8e
#
_cell.length_a   1.000
_cell.length_b   1.000
_cell.length_c   1.000
_cell.angle_alpha   90.00
_cell.angle_beta   90.00
_cell.angle_gamma   90.00
#
_symmetry.space_group_name_H-M   'P 1'
#
loop_
_entity.id
_entity.type
_entity.pdbx_description
1 polymer ?
#
loop_
_entity_poly.entity_id
_entity_poly.type
_entity_poly.pdbx_seq_one_letter_code
_entity_poly.pdbx_strand_id
1 'polypeptide(L)'
;MRVRVSLFVLAFAFVFATSAAAQQPEKGYWRAASRTAESITGDISFSGSKITIDFTSFLISPLRLLTPAEVSAAFDEAVDTAGNGQLYRGNIPASRRFLKKNTLCGTQDTQWMAIYVADRSLKVAFFSGDNAPLMTFEALQGSTDLCGTYTFVR
;
A
#
# COMPACT_ATOMS: atom_id res chain seq x y z
N MET A 1 -72.56 -14.36 -13.30
CA MET A 1 -71.27 -14.15 -13.96
C MET A 1 -70.41 -13.40 -12.97
N ARG A 2 -69.46 -14.09 -12.26
CA ARG A 2 -68.61 -13.49 -11.21
C ARG A 2 -67.23 -13.38 -11.78
N VAL A 3 -66.83 -12.14 -12.05
CA VAL A 3 -65.45 -11.81 -12.48
C VAL A 3 -64.53 -11.76 -11.22
N ARG A 4 -63.56 -12.68 -11.13
CA ARG A 4 -62.52 -12.66 -10.10
C ARG A 4 -61.33 -11.86 -10.63
N VAL A 5 -61.12 -10.68 -10.07
CA VAL A 5 -59.93 -9.87 -10.32
C VAL A 5 -58.86 -10.38 -9.39
N SER A 6 -57.85 -11.05 -9.97
CA SER A 6 -56.64 -11.45 -9.25
C SER A 6 -55.63 -10.29 -9.25
N LEU A 7 -55.42 -9.71 -8.10
CA LEU A 7 -54.38 -8.69 -7.87
C LEU A 7 -53.00 -9.39 -7.76
N PHE A 8 -52.19 -9.26 -8.80
CA PHE A 8 -50.75 -9.63 -8.72
C PHE A 8 -49.98 -8.48 -8.07
N VAL A 9 -49.60 -8.68 -6.82
CA VAL A 9 -48.67 -7.78 -6.12
C VAL A 9 -47.24 -8.19 -6.53
N LEU A 10 -46.63 -7.41 -7.43
CA LEU A 10 -45.18 -7.53 -7.75
C LEU A 10 -44.39 -6.90 -6.62
N ALA A 11 -43.82 -7.73 -5.74
CA ALA A 11 -42.86 -7.30 -4.76
C ALA A 11 -41.50 -7.04 -5.45
N PHE A 12 -41.16 -5.78 -5.67
CA PHE A 12 -39.86 -5.33 -6.17
C PHE A 12 -38.86 -5.35 -4.98
N ALA A 13 -38.09 -6.43 -4.89
CA ALA A 13 -36.98 -6.51 -3.92
C ALA A 13 -35.84 -5.60 -4.40
N PHE A 14 -35.71 -4.42 -3.80
CA PHE A 14 -34.54 -3.57 -3.95
C PHE A 14 -33.34 -4.24 -3.24
N VAL A 15 -32.46 -4.85 -4.02
CA VAL A 15 -31.16 -5.31 -3.53
C VAL A 15 -30.27 -4.07 -3.40
N PHE A 16 -30.15 -3.54 -2.17
CA PHE A 16 -29.11 -2.56 -1.85
C PHE A 16 -27.76 -3.25 -1.90
N ALA A 17 -27.05 -3.09 -3.00
CA ALA A 17 -25.61 -3.41 -3.06
C ALA A 17 -24.88 -2.40 -2.15
N THR A 18 -24.62 -2.79 -0.91
CA THR A 18 -23.70 -2.05 -0.03
C THR A 18 -22.29 -2.21 -0.61
N SER A 19 -21.81 -1.18 -1.30
CA SER A 19 -20.39 -1.07 -1.65
C SER A 19 -19.60 -1.01 -0.34
N ALA A 20 -19.03 -2.13 0.07
CA ALA A 20 -18.02 -2.14 1.13
C ALA A 20 -16.85 -1.29 0.62
N ALA A 21 -16.73 -0.05 1.10
CA ALA A 21 -15.54 0.75 0.89
C ALA A 21 -14.37 -0.06 1.43
N ALA A 22 -13.43 -0.44 0.56
CA ALA A 22 -12.24 -1.16 0.96
C ALA A 22 -11.54 -0.33 2.04
N GLN A 23 -11.43 -0.87 3.24
CA GLN A 23 -10.70 -0.22 4.32
C GLN A 23 -9.24 -0.12 3.89
N GLN A 24 -8.69 1.10 3.96
CA GLN A 24 -7.27 1.36 3.75
C GLN A 24 -6.59 1.33 5.13
N PRO A 25 -6.04 0.19 5.56
CA PRO A 25 -5.48 0.04 6.90
C PRO A 25 -4.27 0.92 7.14
N GLU A 26 -3.59 1.34 6.07
CA GLU A 26 -2.44 2.25 6.10
C GLU A 26 -2.82 3.71 6.36
N LYS A 27 -4.10 4.09 6.20
CA LYS A 27 -4.55 5.48 6.35
C LYS A 27 -4.20 6.06 7.72
N GLY A 28 -3.70 7.30 7.70
CA GLY A 28 -3.35 8.05 8.89
C GLY A 28 -1.86 8.33 9.01
N TYR A 29 -1.45 8.71 10.21
CA TYR A 29 -0.09 9.12 10.55
C TYR A 29 0.69 7.95 11.14
N TRP A 30 1.97 7.84 10.74
CA TRP A 30 2.89 6.78 11.14
C TRP A 30 4.24 7.37 11.52
N ARG A 31 4.72 7.02 12.70
CA ARG A 31 6.03 7.44 13.20
C ARG A 31 7.13 6.50 12.71
N ALA A 32 8.25 7.05 12.30
CA ALA A 32 9.43 6.27 11.94
C ALA A 32 9.89 5.41 13.13
N ALA A 33 10.19 4.13 12.85
CA ALA A 33 10.59 3.16 13.87
C ALA A 33 11.85 2.36 13.49
N SER A 34 12.25 2.39 12.22
CA SER A 34 13.52 1.83 11.78
C SER A 34 14.55 2.94 11.57
N ARG A 35 15.84 2.60 11.70
CA ARG A 35 16.94 3.54 11.40
C ARG A 35 16.85 4.13 10.01
N THR A 36 16.44 3.33 9.03
CA THR A 36 16.25 3.77 7.65
C THR A 36 15.13 4.83 7.58
N ALA A 37 13.98 4.58 8.21
CA ALA A 37 12.88 5.54 8.26
C ALA A 37 13.30 6.83 8.96
N GLU A 38 13.90 6.75 10.15
CA GLU A 38 14.36 7.92 10.91
C GLU A 38 15.40 8.76 10.17
N SER A 39 16.22 8.12 9.32
CA SER A 39 17.30 8.79 8.60
C SER A 39 16.88 9.37 7.26
N ILE A 40 15.88 8.82 6.61
CA ILE A 40 15.52 9.16 5.22
C ILE A 40 14.16 9.85 5.13
N THR A 41 13.11 9.20 5.61
CA THR A 41 11.74 9.69 5.44
C THR A 41 11.25 10.53 6.61
N GLY A 42 11.72 10.23 7.83
CA GLY A 42 11.01 10.63 9.03
C GLY A 42 9.64 9.98 9.08
N ASP A 43 8.72 10.63 9.77
CA ASP A 43 7.34 10.21 9.87
C ASP A 43 6.62 10.39 8.53
N ILE A 44 5.64 9.52 8.27
CA ILE A 44 4.86 9.54 7.04
C ILE A 44 3.36 9.54 7.33
N SER A 45 2.56 9.91 6.35
CA SER A 45 1.11 9.76 6.45
C SER A 45 0.49 9.34 5.12
N PHE A 46 -0.64 8.64 5.22
CA PHE A 46 -1.46 8.26 4.08
C PHE A 46 -2.83 8.92 4.16
N SER A 47 -3.27 9.52 3.08
CA SER A 47 -4.57 10.17 2.97
C SER A 47 -5.14 10.01 1.57
N GLY A 48 -6.19 9.22 1.43
CA GLY A 48 -6.78 8.90 0.12
C GLY A 48 -5.74 8.28 -0.80
N SER A 49 -5.51 8.90 -1.96
CA SER A 49 -4.54 8.48 -2.97
C SER A 49 -3.17 9.17 -2.83
N LYS A 50 -2.78 9.54 -1.61
CA LYS A 50 -1.52 10.26 -1.37
C LYS A 50 -0.73 9.65 -0.22
N ILE A 51 0.59 9.58 -0.40
CA ILE A 51 1.56 9.45 0.68
C ILE A 51 2.24 10.80 0.90
N THR A 52 2.38 11.21 2.15
CA THR A 52 3.14 12.41 2.53
C THR A 52 4.41 11.99 3.25
N ILE A 53 5.55 12.44 2.74
CA ILE A 53 6.89 12.20 3.28
C ILE A 53 7.58 13.55 3.39
N ASP A 54 8.14 13.87 4.55
CA ASP A 54 8.83 15.15 4.79
C ASP A 54 8.03 16.34 4.25
N PHE A 55 6.76 16.45 4.68
CA PHE A 55 5.79 17.50 4.31
C PHE A 55 5.43 17.59 2.82
N THR A 56 5.92 16.69 1.98
CA THR A 56 5.58 16.63 0.56
C THR A 56 4.68 15.45 0.25
N SER A 57 3.57 15.72 -0.45
CA SER A 57 2.62 14.69 -0.85
C SER A 57 2.88 14.22 -2.27
N PHE A 58 2.84 12.90 -2.44
CA PHE A 58 2.96 12.22 -3.73
C PHE A 58 1.71 11.40 -3.99
N LEU A 59 1.26 11.39 -5.25
CA LEU A 59 0.14 10.55 -5.67
C LEU A 59 0.57 9.09 -5.74
N ILE A 60 -0.28 8.22 -5.23
CA ILE A 60 -0.12 6.78 -5.29
C ILE A 60 -1.43 6.14 -5.75
N SER A 61 -1.35 5.07 -6.48
CA SER A 61 -2.51 4.30 -6.95
C SER A 61 -2.37 2.85 -6.52
N PRO A 62 -3.36 2.29 -5.82
CA PRO A 62 -3.33 0.89 -5.47
C PRO A 62 -3.42 0.05 -6.74
N LEU A 63 -2.55 -0.96 -6.85
CA LEU A 63 -2.50 -1.86 -7.99
C LEU A 63 -3.18 -3.20 -7.67
N ARG A 64 -2.71 -3.86 -6.63
CA ARG A 64 -3.24 -5.16 -6.18
C ARG A 64 -2.85 -5.46 -4.74
N LEU A 65 -3.56 -6.39 -4.14
CA LEU A 65 -3.17 -6.98 -2.86
C LEU A 65 -1.92 -7.87 -3.05
N LEU A 66 -1.12 -7.97 -2.00
CA LEU A 66 -0.03 -8.93 -1.91
C LEU A 66 -0.55 -10.24 -1.32
N THR A 67 -0.03 -11.36 -1.84
CA THR A 67 -0.27 -12.66 -1.23
C THR A 67 0.55 -12.81 0.07
N PRO A 68 0.19 -13.73 0.98
CA PRO A 68 1.00 -14.01 2.17
C PRO A 68 2.46 -14.36 1.87
N ALA A 69 2.71 -15.10 0.78
CA ALA A 69 4.05 -15.44 0.34
C ALA A 69 4.86 -14.21 -0.11
N GLU A 70 4.22 -13.26 -0.80
CA GLU A 70 4.84 -12.00 -1.20
C GLU A 70 5.15 -11.09 0.01
N VAL A 71 4.24 -11.04 0.99
CA VAL A 71 4.48 -10.31 2.25
C VAL A 71 5.67 -10.93 3.00
N SER A 72 5.71 -12.26 3.09
CA SER A 72 6.84 -12.97 3.71
C SER A 72 8.16 -12.66 2.99
N ALA A 73 8.17 -12.69 1.66
CA ALA A 73 9.36 -12.43 0.87
C ALA A 73 9.87 -10.99 1.02
N ALA A 74 8.96 -10.00 1.05
CA ALA A 74 9.32 -8.59 1.09
C ALA A 74 9.67 -8.08 2.50
N PHE A 75 9.05 -8.64 3.53
CA PHE A 75 9.08 -8.07 4.89
C PHE A 75 9.52 -9.05 5.97
N ASP A 76 9.95 -10.26 5.59
CA ASP A 76 10.37 -11.30 6.52
C ASP A 76 9.30 -11.62 7.58
N GLU A 77 8.05 -11.69 7.13
CA GLU A 77 6.91 -12.06 7.97
C GLU A 77 6.57 -13.54 7.79
N ALA A 78 5.97 -14.14 8.80
CA ALA A 78 5.48 -15.51 8.68
C ALA A 78 4.38 -15.60 7.61
N VAL A 79 4.39 -16.65 6.78
CA VAL A 79 3.44 -16.80 5.65
C VAL A 79 1.98 -16.85 6.09
N ASP A 80 1.73 -17.28 7.32
CA ASP A 80 0.41 -17.36 7.94
C ASP A 80 0.00 -16.11 8.71
N THR A 81 0.85 -15.06 8.70
CA THR A 81 0.58 -13.82 9.42
C THR A 81 -0.63 -13.11 8.84
N ALA A 82 -1.61 -12.83 9.68
CA ALA A 82 -2.76 -12.01 9.31
C ALA A 82 -2.33 -10.54 9.19
N GLY A 83 -2.59 -9.94 8.04
CA GLY A 83 -2.28 -8.55 7.79
C GLY A 83 -2.71 -8.14 6.39
N ASN A 84 -2.54 -6.86 6.07
CA ASN A 84 -2.94 -6.30 4.80
C ASN A 84 -1.70 -5.83 4.03
N GLY A 85 -1.37 -6.56 2.97
CA GLY A 85 -0.32 -6.22 2.02
C GLY A 85 -0.90 -5.64 0.73
N GLN A 86 -0.33 -4.55 0.24
CA GLN A 86 -0.78 -3.84 -0.96
C GLN A 86 0.40 -3.35 -1.77
N LEU A 87 0.34 -3.53 -3.08
CA LEU A 87 1.28 -2.92 -4.04
C LEU A 87 0.67 -1.65 -4.62
N TYR A 88 1.45 -0.58 -4.62
CA TYR A 88 1.10 0.71 -5.19
C TYR A 88 2.01 1.08 -6.34
N ARG A 89 1.45 1.76 -7.33
CA ARG A 89 2.19 2.56 -8.31
C ARG A 89 2.26 3.99 -7.81
N GLY A 90 3.44 4.60 -7.91
CA GLY A 90 3.66 6.01 -7.61
C GLY A 90 4.72 6.58 -8.53
N ASN A 91 5.08 7.84 -8.31
CA ASN A 91 6.23 8.45 -8.93
C ASN A 91 6.79 9.51 -7.99
N ILE A 92 7.93 9.19 -7.36
CA ILE A 92 8.67 10.11 -6.53
C ILE A 92 9.99 10.40 -7.23
N PRO A 93 10.19 11.63 -7.73
CA PRO A 93 11.36 11.96 -8.54
C PRO A 93 12.68 11.76 -7.79
N ALA A 94 13.70 11.29 -8.49
CA ALA A 94 15.05 11.12 -7.97
C ALA A 94 15.69 12.43 -7.47
N SER A 95 15.24 13.57 -7.99
CA SER A 95 15.67 14.90 -7.55
C SER A 95 15.15 15.29 -6.18
N ARG A 96 14.08 14.63 -5.70
CA ARG A 96 13.51 14.91 -4.38
C ARG A 96 14.46 14.49 -3.27
N ARG A 97 14.74 15.42 -2.37
CA ARG A 97 15.54 15.19 -1.17
C ARG A 97 14.64 15.18 0.06
N PHE A 98 14.92 14.26 0.96
CA PHE A 98 14.27 14.10 2.25
C PHE A 98 15.25 14.40 3.37
N LEU A 99 15.06 13.84 4.56
CA LEU A 99 15.91 14.10 5.70
C LEU A 99 17.39 13.88 5.37
N LYS A 100 18.24 14.76 5.88
CA LYS A 100 19.70 14.74 5.67
C LYS A 100 20.11 14.72 4.19
N LYS A 101 19.26 15.28 3.31
CA LYS A 101 19.43 15.29 1.84
C LYS A 101 19.45 13.90 1.19
N ASN A 102 18.91 12.88 1.86
CA ASN A 102 18.76 11.54 1.31
C ASN A 102 17.67 11.47 0.24
N THR A 103 17.74 10.43 -0.59
CA THR A 103 16.71 10.04 -1.57
C THR A 103 16.17 8.66 -1.20
N LEU A 104 15.05 8.26 -1.79
CA LEU A 104 14.53 6.89 -1.62
C LEU A 104 15.30 5.89 -2.47
N CYS A 105 15.51 6.19 -3.75
CA CYS A 105 16.10 5.28 -4.73
C CYS A 105 17.39 5.82 -5.40
N GLY A 106 18.17 6.62 -4.66
CA GLY A 106 19.43 7.15 -5.19
C GLY A 106 19.21 8.11 -6.37
N THR A 107 19.72 7.73 -7.55
CA THR A 107 19.61 8.52 -8.79
C THR A 107 18.41 8.13 -9.65
N GLN A 108 17.61 7.17 -9.21
CA GLN A 108 16.43 6.69 -9.94
C GLN A 108 15.13 7.18 -9.27
N ASP A 109 14.10 7.37 -10.09
CA ASP A 109 12.75 7.66 -9.57
C ASP A 109 12.21 6.45 -8.81
N THR A 110 11.49 6.71 -7.72
CA THR A 110 10.75 5.68 -7.00
C THR A 110 9.42 5.45 -7.72
N GLN A 111 9.22 4.27 -8.28
CA GLN A 111 8.10 3.95 -9.15
C GLN A 111 7.03 3.09 -8.46
N TRP A 112 7.45 2.28 -7.46
CA TRP A 112 6.58 1.32 -6.80
C TRP A 112 6.78 1.36 -5.29
N MET A 113 5.72 0.99 -4.60
CA MET A 113 5.73 0.88 -3.15
C MET A 113 4.90 -0.33 -2.75
N ALA A 114 5.51 -1.25 -2.01
CA ALA A 114 4.80 -2.30 -1.32
C ALA A 114 4.61 -1.90 0.14
N ILE A 115 3.42 -2.11 0.68
CA ILE A 115 3.14 -1.89 2.09
C ILE A 115 2.56 -3.14 2.73
N TYR A 116 2.78 -3.26 4.02
CA TYR A 116 2.16 -4.27 4.87
C TYR A 116 1.79 -3.67 6.21
N VAL A 117 0.54 -3.80 6.60
CA VAL A 117 0.03 -3.30 7.88
C VAL A 117 -0.40 -4.49 8.73
N ALA A 118 0.16 -4.58 9.93
CA ALA A 118 -0.25 -5.52 10.95
C ALA A 118 -0.34 -4.79 12.30
N ASP A 119 -1.51 -4.81 12.92
CA ASP A 119 -1.80 -4.12 14.18
C ASP A 119 -1.40 -2.64 14.14
N ARG A 120 -0.36 -2.27 14.90
CA ARG A 120 0.16 -0.91 15.01
C ARG A 120 1.46 -0.71 14.23
N SER A 121 1.83 -1.66 13.38
CA SER A 121 3.04 -1.64 12.58
C SER A 121 2.71 -1.48 11.10
N LEU A 122 3.49 -0.69 10.42
CA LEU A 122 3.49 -0.53 8.96
C LEU A 122 4.91 -0.79 8.45
N LYS A 123 5.04 -1.69 7.50
CA LYS A 123 6.27 -1.90 6.74
C LYS A 123 6.10 -1.39 5.32
N VAL A 124 7.11 -0.73 4.79
CA VAL A 124 7.10 -0.15 3.45
C VAL A 124 8.38 -0.54 2.73
N ALA A 125 8.26 -1.02 1.49
CA ALA A 125 9.38 -1.22 0.59
C ALA A 125 9.20 -0.33 -0.64
N PHE A 126 10.23 0.44 -0.99
CA PHE A 126 10.25 1.29 -2.18
C PHE A 126 11.08 0.65 -3.28
N PHE A 127 10.62 0.81 -4.52
CA PHE A 127 11.31 0.26 -5.70
C PHE A 127 11.40 1.31 -6.80
N SER A 128 12.52 1.26 -7.51
CA SER A 128 12.70 1.90 -8.80
C SER A 128 12.27 0.96 -9.95
N GLY A 129 12.64 1.29 -11.18
CA GLY A 129 12.36 0.46 -12.35
C GLY A 129 10.99 0.67 -12.96
N ASP A 130 10.88 0.37 -14.26
CA ASP A 130 9.66 0.64 -15.03
C ASP A 130 8.59 -0.47 -14.86
N ASN A 131 9.02 -1.68 -14.56
CA ASN A 131 8.16 -2.83 -14.38
C ASN A 131 7.82 -3.06 -12.92
N ALA A 132 6.61 -3.57 -12.66
CA ALA A 132 6.20 -3.96 -11.32
C ALA A 132 7.19 -4.98 -10.74
N PRO A 133 7.62 -4.83 -9.48
CA PRO A 133 8.60 -5.72 -8.87
C PRO A 133 8.03 -7.14 -8.74
N LEU A 134 8.88 -8.13 -9.01
CA LEU A 134 8.57 -9.52 -8.68
C LEU A 134 8.79 -9.72 -7.17
N MET A 135 7.73 -10.08 -6.47
CA MET A 135 7.69 -10.18 -5.01
C MET A 135 7.99 -11.61 -4.54
N THR A 136 9.00 -12.27 -5.12
CA THR A 136 9.52 -13.55 -4.63
C THR A 136 10.83 -13.34 -3.88
N PHE A 137 11.16 -14.25 -2.98
CA PHE A 137 12.40 -14.15 -2.20
C PHE A 137 13.64 -14.08 -3.11
N GLU A 138 13.71 -14.95 -4.12
CA GLU A 138 14.85 -14.98 -5.06
C GLU A 138 14.97 -13.69 -5.87
N ALA A 139 13.85 -13.16 -6.35
CA ALA A 139 13.84 -11.92 -7.12
C ALA A 139 14.24 -10.71 -6.26
N LEU A 140 13.74 -10.64 -5.03
CA LEU A 140 14.04 -9.53 -4.12
C LEU A 140 15.49 -9.58 -3.61
N GLN A 141 16.03 -10.77 -3.34
CA GLN A 141 17.41 -10.92 -2.88
C GLN A 141 18.44 -10.41 -3.91
N GLY A 142 18.16 -10.60 -5.20
CA GLY A 142 19.01 -10.15 -6.30
C GLY A 142 18.59 -8.81 -6.93
N SER A 143 17.56 -8.15 -6.40
CA SER A 143 16.99 -6.96 -7.03
C SER A 143 17.89 -5.74 -6.89
N THR A 144 18.15 -5.08 -8.02
CA THR A 144 18.75 -3.74 -8.09
C THR A 144 17.69 -2.65 -7.95
N ASP A 145 16.43 -2.97 -8.08
CA ASP A 145 15.31 -2.03 -8.03
C ASP A 145 14.74 -1.85 -6.62
N LEU A 146 14.99 -2.79 -5.71
CA LEU A 146 14.63 -2.62 -4.30
C LEU A 146 15.53 -1.55 -3.66
N CYS A 147 14.94 -0.41 -3.34
CA CYS A 147 15.67 0.75 -2.81
C CYS A 147 15.86 0.68 -1.30
N GLY A 148 14.94 0.04 -0.59
CA GLY A 148 15.01 -0.13 0.86
C GLY A 148 13.68 -0.50 1.47
N THR A 149 13.74 -0.98 2.70
CA THR A 149 12.59 -1.29 3.55
C THR A 149 12.59 -0.41 4.79
N TYR A 150 11.41 0.00 5.20
CA TYR A 150 11.16 0.98 6.24
C TYR A 150 10.10 0.45 7.19
N THR A 151 10.25 0.71 8.48
CA THR A 151 9.27 0.33 9.49
C THR A 151 8.77 1.56 10.22
N PHE A 152 7.46 1.60 10.43
CA PHE A 152 6.75 2.66 11.12
C PHE A 152 5.78 2.07 12.14
N VAL A 153 5.37 2.89 13.11
CA VAL A 153 4.41 2.52 14.15
C VAL A 153 3.40 3.64 14.42
N ARG A 154 2.25 3.30 14.99
CA ARG A 154 1.26 4.27 15.46
C ARG A 154 0.68 3.90 16.82
#